data_95e4ec01d0718d4b94d33daff7ec85a5
#
_entry.id   95e4ec01d0718d4b94d33daff7ec85a5
#
_cell.length_a   1.000
_cell.length_b   1.000
_cell.length_c   1.000
_cell.angle_alpha   90.00
_cell.angle_beta   90.00
_cell.angle_gamma   90.00
#
_symmetry.space_group_name_H-M   'P 1'
#
loop_
_entity.id
_entity.type
_entity.pdbx_description
1 polymer ?
#
loop_
_entity_poly.entity_id
_entity_poly.type
_entity_poly.pdbx_seq_one_letter_code
_entity_poly.pdbx_strand_id
1 'polypeptide(L)'
;MDLGESTHTIDATLVGNYHEGLAVEPVSESWVPSMTAGPVDDMFTGRGGFADGYGNLWMRQAWKFRGPMVKDLTYRTSAKVTDIYEKRDRTVVVNELKIADGSNVVATAEHHQSYLVGESAKKLNLRAPEAKGHIRGYEAPEGEAIGTLTREITLEMCGSFFHGQRSYHTDKDASAELGFKDVVVGGRMTLSLTCAMLEAHFAEAWIRSGDIDVKFTNIVWPGDTITTHGVITGDDPDDSSRAALKIWVDKPDGTVVLVGDASVSKPN
;
A
#
# COMPACT_ATOMS: atom_id res chain seq x y z
N MET A 1 13.43 -17.45 3.70
CA MET A 1 14.73 -16.81 3.95
C MET A 1 14.53 -15.70 4.97
N ASP A 2 15.32 -15.66 6.03
CA ASP A 2 15.25 -14.60 7.04
C ASP A 2 15.86 -13.31 6.46
N LEU A 3 15.18 -12.18 6.60
CA LEU A 3 15.63 -10.85 6.19
C LEU A 3 16.22 -10.04 7.37
N GLY A 4 16.24 -10.65 8.56
CA GLY A 4 16.76 -10.10 9.79
C GLY A 4 15.82 -9.17 10.53
N GLU A 5 16.37 -8.51 11.51
CA GLU A 5 15.68 -7.53 12.35
C GLU A 5 16.15 -6.10 12.03
N SER A 6 15.35 -5.12 12.42
CA SER A 6 15.65 -3.70 12.35
C SER A 6 14.82 -2.94 13.40
N THR A 7 15.01 -1.64 13.44
CA THR A 7 14.14 -0.74 14.20
C THR A 7 13.50 0.28 13.28
N HIS A 8 12.35 0.76 13.67
CA HIS A 8 11.62 1.81 12.98
C HIS A 8 11.12 2.85 13.98
N THR A 9 11.62 4.07 13.85
CA THR A 9 11.19 5.19 14.66
C THR A 9 10.18 6.01 13.87
N ILE A 10 9.02 6.25 14.47
CA ILE A 10 7.99 7.10 13.86
C ILE A 10 8.20 8.52 14.37
N ASP A 11 9.04 9.27 13.69
CA ASP A 11 9.37 10.65 14.04
C ASP A 11 8.40 11.69 13.41
N ALA A 12 8.56 12.94 13.83
CA ALA A 12 7.75 14.04 13.33
C ALA A 12 7.89 14.26 11.82
N THR A 13 9.08 13.97 11.27
CA THR A 13 9.36 14.14 9.84
C THR A 13 8.58 13.11 9.03
N LEU A 14 8.59 11.84 9.44
CA LEU A 14 7.81 10.78 8.79
C LEU A 14 6.32 11.10 8.78
N VAL A 15 5.78 11.50 9.94
CA VAL A 15 4.36 11.85 10.08
C VAL A 15 4.02 13.09 9.25
N GLY A 16 4.86 14.12 9.29
CA GLY A 16 4.69 15.35 8.49
C GLY A 16 4.67 15.05 6.99
N ASN A 17 5.65 14.29 6.50
CA ASN A 17 5.75 13.90 5.09
C ASN A 17 4.57 13.03 4.63
N TYR A 18 4.03 12.18 5.52
CA TYR A 18 2.83 11.42 5.23
C TYR A 18 1.64 12.35 4.96
N HIS A 19 1.36 13.28 5.87
CA HIS A 19 0.23 14.20 5.75
C HIS A 19 0.40 15.16 4.56
N GLU A 20 1.57 15.76 4.41
CA GLU A 20 1.88 16.65 3.29
C GLU A 20 1.80 15.93 1.94
N GLY A 21 2.46 14.76 1.83
CA GLY A 21 2.50 13.99 0.58
C GLY A 21 1.17 13.40 0.14
N LEU A 22 0.21 13.23 1.05
CA LEU A 22 -1.14 12.75 0.73
C LEU A 22 -2.18 13.86 0.75
N ALA A 23 -1.83 15.06 1.20
CA ALA A 23 -2.74 16.18 1.46
C ALA A 23 -3.94 15.75 2.33
N VAL A 24 -3.66 15.03 3.43
CA VAL A 24 -4.66 14.55 4.40
C VAL A 24 -4.41 15.13 5.78
N GLU A 25 -5.49 15.48 6.48
CA GLU A 25 -5.40 15.99 7.84
C GLU A 25 -5.25 14.85 8.86
N PRO A 26 -4.59 15.08 10.00
CA PRO A 26 -4.56 14.14 11.10
C PRO A 26 -5.97 13.80 11.61
N VAL A 27 -6.25 12.52 11.78
CA VAL A 27 -7.53 12.05 12.37
C VAL A 27 -7.45 12.04 13.91
N SER A 28 -6.26 11.96 14.47
CA SER A 28 -6.03 11.90 15.92
C SER A 28 -4.71 12.55 16.31
N GLU A 29 -4.65 13.03 17.56
CA GLU A 29 -3.41 13.44 18.22
C GLU A 29 -2.75 12.31 19.01
N SER A 30 -3.50 11.22 19.29
CA SER A 30 -3.07 10.13 20.17
C SER A 30 -2.40 8.97 19.43
N TRP A 31 -2.56 8.87 18.12
CA TRP A 31 -1.97 7.84 17.27
C TRP A 31 -1.65 8.41 15.88
N VAL A 32 -0.73 7.78 15.20
CA VAL A 32 -0.33 8.14 13.85
C VAL A 32 -1.02 7.27 12.80
N PRO A 33 -1.12 7.73 11.53
CA PRO A 33 -1.70 6.93 10.46
C PRO A 33 -1.07 5.53 10.37
N SER A 34 -1.90 4.51 10.13
CA SER A 34 -1.47 3.10 10.08
C SER A 34 -0.35 2.87 9.07
N MET A 35 -0.38 3.56 7.94
CA MET A 35 0.62 3.40 6.88
C MET A 35 1.93 4.17 7.10
N THR A 36 2.13 4.78 8.27
CA THR A 36 3.47 5.17 8.75
C THR A 36 4.37 3.92 8.97
N ALA A 37 3.77 2.73 9.02
CA ALA A 37 4.44 1.43 8.93
C ALA A 37 5.08 1.14 7.55
N GLY A 38 4.60 1.77 6.48
CA GLY A 38 4.99 1.45 5.10
C GLY A 38 6.49 1.51 4.79
N PRO A 39 7.28 2.46 5.31
CA PRO A 39 8.73 2.49 5.10
C PRO A 39 9.47 1.23 5.57
N VAL A 40 8.96 0.54 6.57
CA VAL A 40 9.51 -0.75 7.03
C VAL A 40 9.33 -1.83 5.97
N ASP A 41 8.16 -1.86 5.35
CA ASP A 41 7.83 -2.80 4.27
C ASP A 41 8.74 -2.56 3.05
N ASP A 42 8.91 -1.31 2.63
CA ASP A 42 9.82 -0.94 1.54
C ASP A 42 11.27 -1.39 1.83
N MET A 43 11.75 -1.18 3.05
CA MET A 43 13.10 -1.57 3.46
C MET A 43 13.30 -3.09 3.34
N PHE A 44 12.38 -3.89 3.86
CA PHE A 44 12.51 -5.35 3.82
C PHE A 44 12.26 -5.90 2.42
N THR A 45 11.37 -5.29 1.64
CA THR A 45 11.19 -5.63 0.21
C THR A 45 12.48 -5.38 -0.57
N GLY A 46 13.19 -4.29 -0.29
CA GLY A 46 14.51 -4.04 -0.85
C GLY A 46 15.56 -5.09 -0.46
N ARG A 47 15.51 -5.62 0.77
CA ARG A 47 16.44 -6.69 1.21
C ARG A 47 16.11 -8.06 0.61
N GLY A 48 14.81 -8.34 0.38
CA GLY A 48 14.33 -9.62 -0.16
C GLY A 48 14.30 -9.69 -1.68
N GLY A 49 14.51 -8.55 -2.37
CA GLY A 49 14.43 -8.45 -3.81
C GLY A 49 15.65 -9.00 -4.55
N PHE A 50 15.55 -9.07 -5.86
CA PHE A 50 16.67 -9.43 -6.74
C PHE A 50 17.49 -8.19 -7.07
N ALA A 51 18.83 -8.29 -6.94
CA ALA A 51 19.74 -7.19 -7.25
C ALA A 51 19.71 -6.76 -8.72
N ASP A 52 19.40 -7.68 -9.63
CA ASP A 52 19.23 -7.48 -11.06
C ASP A 52 17.75 -7.42 -11.49
N GLY A 53 16.84 -7.30 -10.52
CA GLY A 53 15.42 -7.19 -10.77
C GLY A 53 15.05 -5.92 -11.53
N TYR A 54 14.21 -6.06 -12.56
CA TYR A 54 13.81 -4.99 -13.45
C TYR A 54 12.29 -4.82 -13.49
N GLY A 55 11.82 -3.60 -13.72
CA GLY A 55 10.40 -3.32 -13.86
C GLY A 55 9.58 -3.75 -12.63
N ASN A 56 10.08 -3.44 -11.46
CA ASN A 56 9.49 -3.82 -10.17
C ASN A 56 8.03 -3.37 -10.08
N LEU A 57 7.11 -4.30 -9.79
CA LEU A 57 5.70 -3.98 -9.62
C LEU A 57 5.17 -4.62 -8.35
N TRP A 58 4.57 -3.80 -7.53
CA TRP A 58 3.81 -4.26 -6.37
C TRP A 58 2.51 -4.94 -6.82
N MET A 59 2.33 -6.20 -6.46
CA MET A 59 1.22 -7.03 -6.94
C MET A 59 0.07 -7.11 -5.96
N ARG A 60 0.40 -7.34 -4.68
CA ARG A 60 -0.56 -7.51 -3.58
C ARG A 60 0.08 -7.07 -2.28
N GLN A 61 -0.76 -6.54 -1.40
CA GLN A 61 -0.40 -6.20 -0.03
C GLN A 61 -1.51 -6.55 0.92
N ALA A 62 -1.18 -7.26 1.99
CA ALA A 62 -2.03 -7.39 3.14
C ALA A 62 -1.40 -6.71 4.36
N TRP A 63 -2.23 -6.06 5.17
CA TRP A 63 -1.86 -5.54 6.49
C TRP A 63 -2.88 -5.98 7.54
N LYS A 64 -2.39 -6.22 8.75
CA LYS A 64 -3.21 -6.46 9.93
C LYS A 64 -2.71 -5.55 11.05
N PHE A 65 -3.54 -4.61 11.45
CA PHE A 65 -3.25 -3.68 12.56
C PHE A 65 -3.82 -4.24 13.85
N ARG A 66 -3.02 -4.19 14.94
CA ARG A 66 -3.38 -4.79 16.24
C ARG A 66 -3.13 -3.86 17.42
N GLY A 67 -2.73 -2.62 17.13
CA GLY A 67 -2.51 -1.58 18.14
C GLY A 67 -2.08 -0.27 17.51
N PRO A 68 -2.29 0.83 18.23
CA PRO A 68 -1.87 2.14 17.74
C PRO A 68 -0.36 2.23 17.67
N MET A 69 0.12 2.83 16.59
CA MET A 69 1.47 3.32 16.53
C MET A 69 1.49 4.78 16.99
N VAL A 70 2.53 5.16 17.72
CA VAL A 70 2.65 6.45 18.40
C VAL A 70 3.89 7.17 17.91
N LYS A 71 3.78 8.49 17.76
CA LYS A 71 4.90 9.35 17.39
C LYS A 71 6.01 9.30 18.45
N ASP A 72 7.25 9.42 17.99
CA ASP A 72 8.48 9.41 18.80
C ASP A 72 8.77 8.08 19.51
N LEU A 73 8.08 7.01 19.12
CA LEU A 73 8.33 5.65 19.59
C LEU A 73 9.12 4.85 18.54
N THR A 74 10.04 4.01 19.02
CA THR A 74 10.83 3.09 18.21
C THR A 74 10.32 1.66 18.35
N TYR A 75 9.93 1.06 17.24
CA TYR A 75 9.41 -0.30 17.13
C TYR A 75 10.50 -1.27 16.68
N ARG A 76 10.47 -2.50 17.19
CA ARG A 76 11.23 -3.61 16.61
C ARG A 76 10.53 -4.13 15.38
N THR A 77 11.30 -4.43 14.34
CA THR A 77 10.77 -4.94 13.07
C THR A 77 11.56 -6.16 12.64
N SER A 78 10.89 -7.12 12.02
CA SER A 78 11.53 -8.30 11.43
C SER A 78 10.76 -8.75 10.20
N ALA A 79 11.44 -9.38 9.25
CA ALA A 79 10.79 -9.94 8.08
C ALA A 79 11.47 -11.20 7.57
N LYS A 80 10.76 -11.96 6.78
CA LYS A 80 11.24 -13.16 6.08
C LYS A 80 10.62 -13.26 4.70
N VAL A 81 11.34 -13.81 3.73
CA VAL A 81 10.77 -14.31 2.49
C VAL A 81 10.11 -15.65 2.81
N THR A 82 8.83 -15.76 2.53
CA THR A 82 8.00 -16.96 2.79
C THR A 82 7.75 -17.77 1.54
N ASP A 83 7.73 -17.10 0.37
CA ASP A 83 7.50 -17.78 -0.89
C ASP A 83 8.18 -17.04 -2.05
N ILE A 84 8.50 -17.78 -3.12
CA ILE A 84 8.93 -17.25 -4.41
C ILE A 84 8.23 -18.08 -5.47
N TYR A 85 7.46 -17.43 -6.33
CA TYR A 85 6.72 -18.12 -7.38
C TYR A 85 6.74 -17.37 -8.71
N GLU A 86 6.54 -18.14 -9.80
CA GLU A 86 6.43 -17.58 -11.14
C GLU A 86 4.98 -17.22 -11.46
N LYS A 87 4.79 -16.04 -12.05
CA LYS A 87 3.50 -15.58 -12.55
C LYS A 87 3.67 -14.91 -13.90
N ARG A 88 3.30 -15.64 -14.96
CA ARG A 88 3.55 -15.26 -16.36
C ARG A 88 5.06 -15.14 -16.60
N ASP A 89 5.52 -13.94 -17.01
CA ASP A 89 6.92 -13.59 -17.29
C ASP A 89 7.65 -12.97 -16.07
N ARG A 90 7.07 -13.08 -14.87
CA ARG A 90 7.59 -12.41 -13.68
C ARG A 90 7.82 -13.40 -12.55
N THR A 91 8.89 -13.19 -11.82
CA THR A 91 9.14 -13.84 -10.54
C THR A 91 8.59 -12.97 -9.42
N VAL A 92 7.78 -13.53 -8.55
CA VAL A 92 7.17 -12.85 -7.39
C VAL A 92 7.82 -13.34 -6.12
N VAL A 93 8.29 -12.40 -5.31
CA VAL A 93 8.80 -12.65 -3.95
C VAL A 93 7.72 -12.26 -2.95
N VAL A 94 7.45 -13.14 -2.00
CA VAL A 94 6.51 -12.89 -0.90
C VAL A 94 7.29 -12.66 0.39
N ASN A 95 7.09 -11.51 0.99
CA ASN A 95 7.68 -11.14 2.28
C ASN A 95 6.60 -11.09 3.36
N GLU A 96 6.85 -11.69 4.50
CA GLU A 96 6.09 -11.43 5.73
C GLU A 96 6.89 -10.50 6.65
N LEU A 97 6.21 -9.47 7.14
CA LEU A 97 6.74 -8.44 8.03
C LEU A 97 6.03 -8.46 9.37
N LYS A 98 6.75 -8.14 10.43
CA LYS A 98 6.23 -7.94 11.78
C LYS A 98 6.79 -6.65 12.40
N ILE A 99 5.90 -5.86 13.02
CA ILE A 99 6.24 -4.65 13.77
C ILE A 99 5.75 -4.85 15.21
N ALA A 100 6.61 -4.60 16.19
CA ALA A 100 6.32 -4.87 17.59
C ALA A 100 6.81 -3.75 18.52
N ASP A 101 5.98 -3.46 19.55
CA ASP A 101 6.33 -2.68 20.73
C ASP A 101 6.59 -3.65 21.89
N GLY A 102 7.86 -3.79 22.26
CA GLY A 102 8.26 -4.83 23.23
C GLY A 102 7.88 -6.23 22.73
N SER A 103 7.01 -6.91 23.47
CA SER A 103 6.46 -8.23 23.10
C SER A 103 5.16 -8.16 22.29
N ASN A 104 4.54 -6.97 22.21
CA ASN A 104 3.24 -6.80 21.58
C ASN A 104 3.40 -6.54 20.08
N VAL A 105 2.84 -7.40 19.25
CA VAL A 105 2.77 -7.17 17.80
C VAL A 105 1.70 -6.12 17.53
N VAL A 106 2.09 -4.99 16.96
CA VAL A 106 1.17 -3.88 16.61
C VAL A 106 0.74 -3.92 15.16
N ALA A 107 1.56 -4.48 14.27
CA ALA A 107 1.18 -4.71 12.88
C ALA A 107 1.92 -5.89 12.26
N THR A 108 1.28 -6.53 11.29
CA THR A 108 1.92 -7.50 10.39
C THR A 108 1.55 -7.20 8.95
N ALA A 109 2.41 -7.56 8.01
CA ALA A 109 2.14 -7.43 6.59
C ALA A 109 2.60 -8.64 5.79
N GLU A 110 1.94 -8.84 4.64
CA GLU A 110 2.37 -9.75 3.57
C GLU A 110 2.47 -8.95 2.28
N HIS A 111 3.65 -8.93 1.68
CA HIS A 111 3.97 -8.17 0.48
C HIS A 111 4.34 -9.09 -0.68
N HIS A 112 3.70 -8.92 -1.83
CA HIS A 112 4.03 -9.61 -3.07
C HIS A 112 4.65 -8.64 -4.07
N GLN A 113 5.97 -8.67 -4.20
CA GLN A 113 6.72 -7.87 -5.16
C GLN A 113 7.12 -8.71 -6.37
N SER A 114 6.85 -8.22 -7.56
CA SER A 114 7.22 -8.92 -8.79
C SER A 114 8.36 -8.25 -9.53
N TYR A 115 9.20 -9.08 -10.15
CA TYR A 115 10.38 -8.67 -10.91
C TYR A 115 10.41 -9.35 -12.27
N LEU A 116 10.99 -8.69 -13.25
CA LEU A 116 11.54 -9.32 -14.45
C LEU A 116 13.00 -9.67 -14.15
N VAL A 117 13.39 -10.91 -14.35
CA VAL A 117 14.76 -11.39 -14.09
C VAL A 117 15.33 -12.08 -15.32
N GLY A 118 16.66 -12.17 -15.42
CA GLY A 118 17.36 -12.82 -16.53
C GLY A 118 17.12 -12.12 -17.87
N GLU A 119 16.88 -12.88 -18.93
CA GLU A 119 16.68 -12.33 -20.28
C GLU A 119 15.41 -11.48 -20.41
N SER A 120 14.38 -11.73 -19.60
CA SER A 120 13.16 -10.92 -19.56
C SER A 120 13.37 -9.53 -18.98
N ALA A 121 14.44 -9.32 -18.21
CA ALA A 121 14.75 -8.07 -17.52
C ALA A 121 14.94 -6.86 -18.45
N LYS A 122 15.09 -7.07 -19.75
CA LYS A 122 15.38 -6.00 -20.73
C LYS A 122 14.15 -5.46 -21.46
N LYS A 123 12.96 -5.99 -21.21
CA LYS A 123 11.73 -5.62 -21.96
C LYS A 123 10.53 -5.49 -21.00
N LEU A 124 10.44 -4.36 -20.31
CA LEU A 124 9.22 -4.04 -19.60
C LEU A 124 8.08 -3.81 -20.61
N ASN A 125 7.18 -4.78 -20.71
CA ASN A 125 5.96 -4.66 -21.49
C ASN A 125 4.77 -4.44 -20.53
N LEU A 126 4.50 -3.18 -20.22
CA LEU A 126 3.29 -2.81 -19.49
C LEU A 126 2.11 -2.85 -20.47
N ARG A 127 1.21 -3.81 -20.28
CA ARG A 127 -0.04 -3.80 -21.04
C ARG A 127 -0.81 -2.53 -20.72
N ALA A 128 -1.21 -1.81 -21.74
CA ALA A 128 -2.12 -0.67 -21.58
C ALA A 128 -3.41 -1.14 -20.91
N PRO A 129 -4.08 -0.30 -20.09
CA PRO A 129 -5.34 -0.65 -19.44
C PRO A 129 -6.35 -1.27 -20.40
N GLU A 130 -6.47 -0.72 -21.63
CA GLU A 130 -7.35 -1.18 -22.70
C GLU A 130 -7.07 -2.63 -23.10
N ALA A 131 -5.80 -3.01 -23.16
CA ALA A 131 -5.36 -4.36 -23.52
C ALA A 131 -5.55 -5.39 -22.39
N LYS A 132 -5.90 -4.95 -21.17
CA LYS A 132 -6.16 -5.84 -20.05
C LYS A 132 -7.61 -6.34 -19.99
N GLY A 133 -8.49 -5.86 -20.86
CA GLY A 133 -9.93 -6.22 -20.86
C GLY A 133 -10.67 -5.78 -19.60
N HIS A 134 -10.07 -4.93 -18.78
CA HIS A 134 -10.54 -4.50 -17.47
C HIS A 134 -10.83 -2.99 -17.40
N ILE A 135 -11.09 -2.33 -18.51
CA ILE A 135 -11.80 -1.06 -18.51
C ILE A 135 -13.29 -1.39 -18.35
N ARG A 136 -13.59 -2.15 -17.34
CA ARG A 136 -14.95 -2.19 -16.81
C ARG A 136 -14.83 -1.47 -15.48
N GLY A 137 -15.63 -0.41 -15.34
CA GLY A 137 -15.80 0.20 -14.04
C GLY A 137 -16.02 -0.91 -13.00
N TYR A 138 -15.42 -0.76 -11.83
CA TYR A 138 -15.66 -1.68 -10.74
C TYR A 138 -17.14 -1.60 -10.39
N GLU A 139 -17.85 -2.72 -10.49
CA GLU A 139 -19.24 -2.78 -10.01
C GLU A 139 -19.19 -2.81 -8.49
N ALA A 140 -19.55 -1.68 -7.87
CA ALA A 140 -19.65 -1.59 -6.44
C ALA A 140 -20.65 -2.64 -5.91
N PRO A 141 -20.30 -3.44 -4.92
CA PRO A 141 -21.24 -4.37 -4.31
C PRO A 141 -22.36 -3.61 -3.58
N GLU A 142 -23.47 -4.28 -3.34
CA GLU A 142 -24.51 -3.75 -2.46
C GLU A 142 -23.97 -3.65 -1.02
N GLY A 143 -24.39 -2.60 -0.30
CA GLY A 143 -24.00 -2.37 1.08
C GLY A 143 -23.98 -0.89 1.45
N GLU A 144 -23.48 -0.59 2.62
CA GLU A 144 -23.37 0.77 3.14
C GLU A 144 -22.05 1.39 2.64
N ALA A 145 -22.17 2.46 1.85
CA ALA A 145 -20.98 3.18 1.38
C ALA A 145 -20.35 3.99 2.53
N ILE A 146 -19.03 3.90 2.64
CA ILE A 146 -18.24 4.79 3.52
C ILE A 146 -17.77 6.00 2.72
N GLY A 147 -17.17 6.99 3.41
CA GLY A 147 -16.66 8.19 2.76
C GLY A 147 -15.61 7.88 1.67
N THR A 148 -15.36 8.85 0.80
CA THR A 148 -14.35 8.76 -0.28
C THR A 148 -13.28 9.82 -0.10
N LEU A 149 -12.07 9.57 -0.63
CA LEU A 149 -11.01 10.55 -0.78
C LEU A 149 -10.62 10.65 -2.25
N THR A 150 -10.69 11.86 -2.82
CA THR A 150 -10.24 12.14 -4.19
C THR A 150 -8.99 13.00 -4.14
N ARG A 151 -7.95 12.62 -4.88
CA ARG A 151 -6.69 13.37 -4.99
C ARG A 151 -6.16 13.35 -6.42
N GLU A 152 -5.76 14.51 -6.92
CA GLU A 152 -4.82 14.61 -8.02
C GLU A 152 -3.41 14.40 -7.46
N ILE A 153 -2.70 13.38 -7.94
CA ILE A 153 -1.38 13.02 -7.44
C ILE A 153 -0.32 13.80 -8.20
N THR A 154 0.34 14.73 -7.56
CA THR A 154 1.41 15.52 -8.17
C THR A 154 2.79 14.90 -7.92
N LEU A 155 3.78 15.29 -8.74
CA LEU A 155 5.17 14.90 -8.50
C LEU A 155 5.72 15.45 -7.19
N GLU A 156 5.27 16.64 -6.77
CA GLU A 156 5.62 17.25 -5.50
C GLU A 156 5.13 16.40 -4.32
N MET A 157 3.88 15.93 -4.37
CA MET A 157 3.33 15.00 -3.36
C MET A 157 4.17 13.71 -3.27
N CYS A 158 4.59 13.15 -4.42
CA CYS A 158 5.49 12.00 -4.43
C CYS A 158 6.82 12.33 -3.74
N GLY A 159 7.40 13.52 -4.01
CA GLY A 159 8.63 14.00 -3.38
C GLY A 159 8.50 14.08 -1.85
N SER A 160 7.47 14.74 -1.34
CA SER A 160 7.20 14.85 0.11
C SER A 160 6.98 13.47 0.73
N PHE A 161 6.10 12.64 0.16
CA PHE A 161 5.75 11.33 0.71
C PHE A 161 6.95 10.37 0.80
N PHE A 162 7.85 10.37 -0.19
CA PHE A 162 9.05 9.54 -0.22
C PHE A 162 10.30 10.26 0.32
N HIS A 163 10.13 11.32 1.12
CA HIS A 163 11.19 12.05 1.82
C HIS A 163 12.25 12.65 0.88
N GLY A 164 11.88 13.02 -0.34
CA GLY A 164 12.78 13.60 -1.33
C GLY A 164 13.89 12.66 -1.83
N GLN A 165 13.85 11.37 -1.49
CA GLN A 165 14.85 10.40 -1.95
C GLN A 165 14.71 10.15 -3.46
N ARG A 166 15.84 10.18 -4.18
CA ARG A 166 15.87 9.84 -5.61
C ARG A 166 15.49 8.37 -5.81
N SER A 167 14.37 8.15 -6.44
CA SER A 167 13.87 6.82 -6.78
C SER A 167 12.95 6.90 -8.00
N TYR A 168 12.53 5.76 -8.55
CA TYR A 168 11.55 5.72 -9.63
C TYR A 168 10.15 6.25 -9.24
N HIS A 169 9.96 6.60 -7.97
CA HIS A 169 8.77 7.27 -7.44
C HIS A 169 8.90 8.79 -7.36
N THR A 170 10.09 9.35 -7.58
CA THR A 170 10.36 10.77 -7.37
C THR A 170 11.16 11.42 -8.51
N ASP A 171 11.80 10.61 -9.36
CA ASP A 171 12.75 11.06 -10.38
C ASP A 171 12.52 10.33 -11.71
N LYS A 172 12.41 11.11 -12.80
CA LYS A 172 12.10 10.58 -14.14
C LYS A 172 13.21 9.72 -14.71
N ASP A 173 14.47 10.09 -14.47
CA ASP A 173 15.61 9.34 -14.99
C ASP A 173 15.71 7.99 -14.26
N ALA A 174 15.55 7.99 -12.92
CA ALA A 174 15.50 6.76 -12.14
C ALA A 174 14.34 5.84 -12.58
N SER A 175 13.20 6.41 -12.95
CA SER A 175 12.06 5.66 -13.49
C SER A 175 12.36 5.07 -14.86
N ALA A 176 13.00 5.85 -15.75
CA ALA A 176 13.40 5.41 -17.08
C ALA A 176 14.46 4.29 -17.03
N GLU A 177 15.38 4.32 -16.06
CA GLU A 177 16.37 3.24 -15.82
C GLU A 177 15.68 1.88 -15.57
N LEU A 178 14.46 1.88 -15.00
CA LEU A 178 13.63 0.69 -14.79
C LEU A 178 12.64 0.40 -15.93
N GLY A 179 12.68 1.20 -17.02
CA GLY A 179 11.87 1.01 -18.22
C GLY A 179 10.48 1.63 -18.18
N PHE A 180 10.18 2.46 -17.17
CA PHE A 180 8.91 3.18 -17.12
C PHE A 180 8.93 4.45 -17.98
N LYS A 181 7.77 4.85 -18.51
CA LYS A 181 7.63 6.05 -19.37
C LYS A 181 7.65 7.37 -18.61
N ASP A 182 7.34 7.33 -17.33
CA ASP A 182 7.29 8.48 -16.40
C ASP A 182 7.50 7.98 -14.97
N VAL A 183 7.55 8.91 -14.00
CA VAL A 183 7.56 8.57 -12.57
C VAL A 183 6.36 7.69 -12.23
N VAL A 184 6.59 6.59 -11.55
CA VAL A 184 5.52 5.73 -11.06
C VAL A 184 5.10 6.22 -9.67
N VAL A 185 3.85 6.62 -9.51
CA VAL A 185 3.29 6.87 -8.17
C VAL A 185 3.37 5.59 -7.36
N GLY A 186 4.03 5.65 -6.20
CA GLY A 186 4.24 4.44 -5.40
C GLY A 186 2.93 3.83 -4.93
N GLY A 187 2.81 2.51 -5.03
CA GLY A 187 1.64 1.77 -4.54
C GLY A 187 1.34 2.08 -3.07
N ARG A 188 2.39 2.39 -2.28
CA ARG A 188 2.25 2.83 -0.89
C ARG A 188 1.43 4.11 -0.75
N MET A 189 1.54 5.08 -1.66
CA MET A 189 0.70 6.29 -1.65
C MET A 189 -0.77 5.94 -1.87
N THR A 190 -1.08 5.12 -2.89
CA THR A 190 -2.45 4.67 -3.19
C THR A 190 -3.07 3.90 -2.01
N LEU A 191 -2.30 2.99 -1.42
CA LEU A 191 -2.74 2.23 -0.24
C LEU A 191 -2.90 3.13 0.99
N SER A 192 -2.00 4.11 1.18
CA SER A 192 -2.09 5.07 2.29
C SER A 192 -3.32 5.97 2.19
N LEU A 193 -3.70 6.42 0.99
CA LEU A 193 -4.97 7.14 0.78
C LEU A 193 -6.18 6.26 1.09
N THR A 194 -6.13 4.97 0.73
CA THR A 194 -7.18 4.02 1.07
C THR A 194 -7.29 3.84 2.59
N CYS A 195 -6.16 3.66 3.28
CA CYS A 195 -6.15 3.57 4.75
C CYS A 195 -6.61 4.87 5.42
N ALA A 196 -6.24 6.03 4.88
CA ALA A 196 -6.70 7.32 5.41
C ALA A 196 -8.24 7.48 5.32
N MET A 197 -8.87 6.98 4.25
CA MET A 197 -10.33 6.90 4.14
C MET A 197 -10.93 5.99 5.23
N LEU A 198 -10.32 4.82 5.44
CA LEU A 198 -10.76 3.85 6.47
C LEU A 198 -10.56 4.41 7.89
N GLU A 199 -9.44 5.09 8.13
CA GLU A 199 -9.16 5.80 9.39
C GLU A 199 -10.15 6.92 9.66
N ALA A 200 -10.52 7.69 8.63
CA ALA A 200 -11.51 8.76 8.76
C ALA A 200 -12.90 8.22 9.13
N HIS A 201 -13.27 7.02 8.68
CA HIS A 201 -14.56 6.41 8.96
C HIS A 201 -14.58 5.61 10.27
N PHE A 202 -13.57 4.76 10.51
CA PHE A 202 -13.54 3.83 11.65
C PHE A 202 -12.68 4.32 12.82
N ALA A 203 -11.91 5.40 12.64
CA ALA A 203 -11.05 5.99 13.64
C ALA A 203 -10.15 4.94 14.33
N GLU A 204 -10.13 4.91 15.67
CA GLU A 204 -9.29 4.04 16.45
C GLU A 204 -9.60 2.53 16.24
N ALA A 205 -10.82 2.18 15.87
CA ALA A 205 -11.18 0.79 15.57
C ALA A 205 -10.35 0.22 14.41
N TRP A 206 -10.09 1.04 13.37
CA TRP A 206 -9.20 0.66 12.28
C TRP A 206 -7.78 0.37 12.75
N ILE A 207 -7.20 1.28 13.52
CA ILE A 207 -5.82 1.16 14.03
C ILE A 207 -5.63 -0.06 14.93
N ARG A 208 -6.68 -0.45 15.68
CA ARG A 208 -6.61 -1.58 16.64
C ARG A 208 -6.95 -2.93 16.04
N SER A 209 -7.71 -2.96 14.96
CA SER A 209 -8.27 -4.21 14.45
C SER A 209 -8.43 -4.27 12.94
N GLY A 210 -8.01 -3.27 12.21
CA GLY A 210 -8.13 -3.23 10.75
C GLY A 210 -7.31 -4.33 10.08
N ASP A 211 -7.94 -5.06 9.18
CA ASP A 211 -7.32 -5.97 8.24
C ASP A 211 -7.62 -5.47 6.83
N ILE A 212 -6.62 -5.50 5.96
CA ILE A 212 -6.74 -5.10 4.56
C ILE A 212 -5.92 -6.01 3.67
N ASP A 213 -6.46 -6.42 2.54
CA ASP A 213 -5.78 -7.21 1.51
C ASP A 213 -6.12 -6.64 0.14
N VAL A 214 -5.14 -6.08 -0.55
CA VAL A 214 -5.33 -5.37 -1.81
C VAL A 214 -4.47 -5.93 -2.93
N LYS A 215 -4.95 -5.79 -4.16
CA LYS A 215 -4.23 -6.04 -5.39
C LYS A 215 -4.12 -4.76 -6.20
N PHE A 216 -2.91 -4.46 -6.66
CA PHE A 216 -2.66 -3.36 -7.57
C PHE A 216 -2.91 -3.81 -9.01
N THR A 217 -3.76 -3.10 -9.73
CA THR A 217 -4.23 -3.51 -11.05
C THR A 217 -3.69 -2.64 -12.18
N ASN A 218 -3.51 -1.35 -11.94
CA ASN A 218 -2.96 -0.40 -12.90
C ASN A 218 -2.04 0.61 -12.21
N ILE A 219 -1.12 1.17 -12.99
CA ILE A 219 -0.18 2.20 -12.52
C ILE A 219 -0.89 3.54 -12.43
N VAL A 220 -0.58 4.30 -11.39
CA VAL A 220 -0.90 5.72 -11.24
C VAL A 220 0.31 6.53 -11.67
N TRP A 221 0.06 7.59 -12.44
CA TRP A 221 1.09 8.52 -12.90
C TRP A 221 0.90 9.89 -12.24
N PRO A 222 1.94 10.71 -12.09
CA PRO A 222 1.76 12.10 -11.70
C PRO A 222 0.81 12.82 -12.67
N GLY A 223 -0.15 13.58 -12.12
CA GLY A 223 -1.24 14.21 -12.85
C GLY A 223 -2.53 13.36 -12.95
N ASP A 224 -2.49 12.07 -12.57
CA ASP A 224 -3.71 11.29 -12.44
C ASP A 224 -4.50 11.74 -11.20
N THR A 225 -5.80 11.86 -11.36
CA THR A 225 -6.74 11.94 -10.24
C THR A 225 -7.18 10.53 -9.86
N ILE A 226 -7.15 10.18 -8.58
CA ILE A 226 -7.64 8.92 -8.07
C ILE A 226 -8.68 9.15 -6.97
N THR A 227 -9.66 8.25 -6.89
CA THR A 227 -10.69 8.26 -5.84
C THR A 227 -10.69 6.92 -5.12
N THR A 228 -10.62 6.96 -3.79
CA THR A 228 -10.77 5.77 -2.94
C THR A 228 -12.23 5.54 -2.61
N HIS A 229 -12.66 4.29 -2.60
CA HIS A 229 -14.04 3.89 -2.30
C HIS A 229 -14.05 2.70 -1.34
N GLY A 230 -15.11 2.62 -0.55
CA GLY A 230 -15.37 1.47 0.31
C GLY A 230 -16.86 1.27 0.54
N VAL A 231 -17.25 -0.01 0.67
CA VAL A 231 -18.62 -0.43 0.97
C VAL A 231 -18.58 -1.51 2.03
N ILE A 232 -19.32 -1.33 3.12
CA ILE A 232 -19.55 -2.37 4.14
C ILE A 232 -20.57 -3.35 3.55
N THR A 233 -20.16 -4.61 3.37
CA THR A 233 -20.97 -5.65 2.73
C THR A 233 -21.68 -6.57 3.70
N GLY A 234 -21.48 -6.37 5.00
CA GLY A 234 -22.07 -7.17 6.08
C GLY A 234 -21.02 -7.65 7.08
N ASP A 235 -21.26 -8.82 7.62
CA ASP A 235 -20.36 -9.45 8.59
C ASP A 235 -19.20 -10.15 7.88
N ASP A 236 -18.03 -10.16 8.53
CA ASP A 236 -16.90 -10.94 8.05
C ASP A 236 -17.28 -12.44 8.12
N PRO A 237 -17.12 -13.20 7.02
CA PRO A 237 -17.53 -14.60 6.97
C PRO A 237 -16.77 -15.51 7.96
N ASP A 238 -15.56 -15.11 8.34
CA ASP A 238 -14.70 -15.87 9.26
C ASP A 238 -14.87 -15.43 10.72
N ASP A 239 -15.38 -14.18 10.94
CA ASP A 239 -15.56 -13.60 12.28
C ASP A 239 -16.72 -12.59 12.28
N SER A 240 -17.91 -13.02 12.70
CA SER A 240 -19.12 -12.18 12.74
C SER A 240 -19.05 -10.97 13.68
N SER A 241 -18.04 -10.88 14.55
CA SER A 241 -17.76 -9.68 15.35
C SER A 241 -17.11 -8.55 14.57
N ARG A 242 -16.77 -8.80 13.30
CA ARG A 242 -16.12 -7.85 12.39
C ARG A 242 -17.07 -7.45 11.26
N ALA A 243 -16.94 -6.24 10.78
CA ALA A 243 -17.54 -5.79 9.54
C ALA A 243 -16.62 -6.11 8.36
N ALA A 244 -17.18 -6.69 7.29
CA ALA A 244 -16.48 -6.92 6.03
C ALA A 244 -16.70 -5.76 5.08
N LEU A 245 -15.65 -5.37 4.33
CA LEU A 245 -15.69 -4.31 3.36
C LEU A 245 -15.09 -4.76 2.02
N LYS A 246 -15.64 -4.23 0.94
CA LYS A 246 -14.98 -4.16 -0.37
C LYS A 246 -14.45 -2.75 -0.57
N ILE A 247 -13.21 -2.67 -1.05
CA ILE A 247 -12.51 -1.42 -1.29
C ILE A 247 -11.94 -1.40 -2.70
N TRP A 248 -11.94 -0.23 -3.33
CA TRP A 248 -11.27 -0.02 -4.61
C TRP A 248 -10.82 1.44 -4.76
N VAL A 249 -9.93 1.63 -5.71
CA VAL A 249 -9.47 2.95 -6.14
C VAL A 249 -9.55 3.02 -7.64
N ASP A 250 -10.13 4.08 -8.17
CA ASP A 250 -10.24 4.29 -9.62
C ASP A 250 -9.87 5.71 -10.04
N LYS A 251 -9.74 5.88 -11.34
CA LYS A 251 -9.55 7.16 -12.04
C LYS A 251 -10.88 7.62 -12.65
N PRO A 252 -11.02 8.91 -13.02
CA PRO A 252 -12.27 9.44 -13.61
C PRO A 252 -12.70 8.74 -14.91
N ASP A 253 -11.78 8.10 -15.62
CA ASP A 253 -12.07 7.32 -16.83
C ASP A 253 -12.54 5.88 -16.53
N GLY A 254 -12.73 5.53 -15.25
CA GLY A 254 -13.11 4.20 -14.79
C GLY A 254 -11.97 3.19 -14.69
N THR A 255 -10.71 3.61 -14.96
CA THR A 255 -9.55 2.73 -14.78
C THR A 255 -9.34 2.40 -13.30
N VAL A 256 -9.56 1.15 -12.92
CA VAL A 256 -9.33 0.68 -11.55
C VAL A 256 -7.84 0.46 -11.31
N VAL A 257 -7.30 1.06 -10.26
CA VAL A 257 -5.86 0.99 -9.92
C VAL A 257 -5.57 0.09 -8.73
N LEU A 258 -6.57 -0.11 -7.85
CA LEU A 258 -6.47 -0.99 -6.68
C LEU A 258 -7.85 -1.60 -6.42
N VAL A 259 -7.87 -2.87 -6.00
CA VAL A 259 -9.07 -3.55 -5.48
C VAL A 259 -8.69 -4.39 -4.27
N GLY A 260 -9.62 -4.58 -3.35
CA GLY A 260 -9.34 -5.44 -2.20
C GLY A 260 -10.50 -5.61 -1.25
N ASP A 261 -10.18 -6.33 -0.19
CA ASP A 261 -11.05 -6.61 0.93
C ASP A 261 -10.47 -5.97 2.19
N ALA A 262 -11.34 -5.55 3.09
CA ALA A 262 -10.94 -5.10 4.41
C ALA A 262 -11.92 -5.62 5.46
N SER A 263 -11.49 -5.69 6.70
CA SER A 263 -12.39 -5.92 7.82
C SER A 263 -11.94 -5.18 9.07
N VAL A 264 -12.88 -4.88 9.94
CA VAL A 264 -12.65 -4.14 11.19
C VAL A 264 -13.62 -4.62 12.26
N SER A 265 -13.17 -4.65 13.53
CA SER A 265 -14.07 -4.99 14.63
C SER A 265 -15.24 -4.01 14.73
N LYS A 266 -16.44 -4.54 14.90
CA LYS A 266 -17.64 -3.74 15.15
C LYS A 266 -17.54 -3.04 16.50
N PRO A 267 -18.13 -1.86 16.68
CA PRO A 267 -18.27 -1.27 17.99
C PRO A 267 -19.08 -2.19 18.92
N ASN A 268 -18.62 -2.32 20.16
CA ASN A 268 -19.33 -3.08 21.21
C ASN A 268 -20.61 -2.37 21.63
#